data_4335f54a986ef7819759b75157b3680b
#
_entry.id   4335f54a986ef7819759b75157b3680b
#
_cell.length_a   1.000
_cell.length_b   1.000
_cell.length_c   1.000
_cell.angle_alpha   90.00
_cell.angle_beta   90.00
_cell.angle_gamma   90.00
#
_symmetry.space_group_name_H-M   'P 1'
#
loop_
_entity.id
_entity.type
_entity.pdbx_description
1 polymer ?
#
loop_
_entity_poly.entity_id
_entity_poly.type
_entity_poly.pdbx_seq_one_letter_code
_entity_poly.pdbx_strand_id
1 'polypeptide(L)'
;MSAISVSLPRIEYAIREVSRSLEQNNTHRPKWDAISENDLWRELVACILGSRVRFDVAHAAIVLMDRADLFSAALRFSRRDEYEHDVLRALSVTGKSGDASGLQGRYPFPRLRAKQVSTAAETLYANGGTIGRLLHEAQDVREVRRRLSADVAGLGPKQASLFLRNVGYAIHVAVLDVHVLTYMNWIGLTPLPLKTVRTLRQYEILEEAFVEHSCSAGFRPDLYDMAVWVVVRVAKKEYAPCP
;
A
#
# COMPACT_ATOMS: atom_id res chain seq x y z
N MET A 1 12.07 35.39 7.27
CA MET A 1 12.30 34.51 6.11
C MET A 1 10.94 34.27 5.48
N SER A 2 10.67 34.82 4.29
CA SER A 2 9.39 34.57 3.61
C SER A 2 9.32 33.08 3.21
N ALA A 3 8.23 32.41 3.59
CA ALA A 3 7.98 31.05 3.16
C ALA A 3 7.98 31.04 1.62
N ILE A 4 8.80 30.20 1.02
CA ILE A 4 8.82 30.01 -0.44
C ILE A 4 7.54 29.24 -0.77
N SER A 5 6.53 29.97 -1.25
CA SER A 5 5.30 29.33 -1.75
C SER A 5 5.61 28.58 -3.04
N VAL A 6 5.38 27.26 -3.05
CA VAL A 6 5.57 26.42 -4.23
C VAL A 6 4.30 26.45 -5.07
N SER A 7 4.38 26.86 -6.32
CA SER A 7 3.23 26.94 -7.24
C SER A 7 2.85 25.55 -7.81
N LEU A 8 1.58 25.35 -8.15
CA LEU A 8 1.09 24.10 -8.77
C LEU A 8 1.88 23.70 -10.04
N PRO A 9 2.21 24.60 -11.00
CA PRO A 9 3.04 24.24 -12.14
C PRO A 9 4.43 23.67 -11.78
N ARG A 10 5.05 24.16 -10.71
CA ARG A 10 6.33 23.61 -10.22
C ARG A 10 6.16 22.20 -9.63
N ILE A 11 5.06 21.96 -8.91
CA ILE A 11 4.72 20.65 -8.37
C ILE A 11 4.50 19.67 -9.52
N GLU A 12 3.70 20.02 -10.53
CA GLU A 12 3.45 19.20 -11.71
C GLU A 12 4.72 18.90 -12.50
N TYR A 13 5.59 19.90 -12.67
CA TYR A 13 6.89 19.68 -13.28
C TYR A 13 7.72 18.64 -12.52
N ALA A 14 7.82 18.78 -11.19
CA ALA A 14 8.54 17.82 -10.35
C ALA A 14 7.93 16.40 -10.41
N ILE A 15 6.60 16.29 -10.43
CA ILE A 15 5.92 15.00 -10.59
C ILE A 15 6.30 14.35 -11.92
N ARG A 16 6.31 15.09 -13.02
CA ARG A 16 6.70 14.59 -14.35
C ARG A 16 8.15 14.12 -14.38
N GLU A 17 9.09 14.86 -13.78
CA GLU A 17 10.49 14.46 -13.72
C GLU A 17 10.69 13.18 -12.89
N VAL A 18 10.04 13.08 -11.73
CA VAL A 18 10.08 11.87 -10.92
C VAL A 18 9.44 10.69 -11.66
N SER A 19 8.32 10.91 -12.36
CA SER A 19 7.65 9.85 -13.17
C SER A 19 8.59 9.32 -14.26
N ARG A 20 9.26 10.19 -15.02
CA ARG A 20 10.26 9.79 -16.03
C ARG A 20 11.40 8.97 -15.42
N SER A 21 11.91 9.42 -14.27
CA SER A 21 12.96 8.68 -13.56
C SER A 21 12.50 7.31 -13.11
N LEU A 22 11.26 7.20 -12.60
CA LEU A 22 10.68 5.92 -12.20
C LEU A 22 10.49 4.99 -13.41
N GLU A 23 10.03 5.49 -14.57
CA GLU A 23 9.87 4.70 -15.77
C GLU A 23 11.22 4.16 -16.30
N GLN A 24 12.24 5.01 -16.33
CA GLN A 24 13.59 4.61 -16.77
C GLN A 24 14.23 3.55 -15.87
N ASN A 25 13.97 3.60 -14.56
CA ASN A 25 14.54 2.68 -13.58
C ASN A 25 13.67 1.45 -13.30
N ASN A 26 12.43 1.39 -13.81
CA ASN A 26 11.47 0.33 -13.49
C ASN A 26 11.44 -0.79 -14.53
N THR A 27 12.58 -1.17 -15.06
CA THR A 27 12.72 -2.15 -16.16
C THR A 27 12.44 -3.60 -15.73
N HIS A 28 12.39 -3.91 -14.42
CA HIS A 28 12.34 -5.28 -13.91
C HIS A 28 11.43 -5.45 -12.69
N ARG A 29 10.14 -5.11 -12.80
CA ARG A 29 9.20 -5.63 -11.79
C ARG A 29 8.96 -7.11 -12.06
N PRO A 30 9.14 -8.00 -11.07
CA PRO A 30 8.71 -9.38 -11.22
C PRO A 30 7.21 -9.39 -11.52
N LYS A 31 6.79 -10.25 -12.45
CA LYS A 31 5.37 -10.52 -12.64
C LYS A 31 4.88 -11.32 -11.44
N TRP A 32 3.67 -11.04 -10.99
CA TRP A 32 3.08 -11.66 -9.81
C TRP A 32 3.09 -13.20 -9.85
N ASP A 33 2.99 -13.80 -11.03
CA ASP A 33 3.02 -15.24 -11.25
C ASP A 33 4.42 -15.89 -11.07
N ALA A 34 5.46 -15.06 -11.04
CA ALA A 34 6.82 -15.46 -10.70
C ALA A 34 7.18 -15.24 -9.22
N ILE A 35 6.28 -14.64 -8.43
CA ILE A 35 6.48 -14.38 -6.99
C ILE A 35 6.02 -15.62 -6.20
N SER A 36 6.82 -16.06 -5.23
CA SER A 36 6.43 -17.16 -4.35
C SER A 36 5.20 -16.81 -3.50
N GLU A 37 4.39 -17.82 -3.11
CA GLU A 37 3.24 -17.62 -2.23
C GLU A 37 3.65 -16.98 -0.90
N ASN A 38 4.83 -17.34 -0.38
CA ASN A 38 5.40 -16.74 0.82
C ASN A 38 5.66 -15.23 0.67
N ASP A 39 6.19 -14.81 -0.49
CA ASP A 39 6.46 -13.41 -0.76
C ASP A 39 5.18 -12.63 -1.07
N LEU A 40 4.20 -13.25 -1.73
CA LEU A 40 2.85 -12.67 -1.90
C LEU A 40 2.20 -12.42 -0.55
N TRP A 41 2.27 -13.39 0.35
CA TRP A 41 1.74 -13.24 1.70
C TRP A 41 2.49 -12.15 2.50
N ARG A 42 3.82 -12.14 2.41
CA ARG A 42 4.65 -11.10 3.04
C ARG A 42 4.25 -9.70 2.59
N GLU A 43 4.05 -9.49 1.29
CA GLU A 43 3.64 -8.20 0.74
C GLU A 43 2.21 -7.83 1.19
N LEU A 44 1.28 -8.78 1.22
CA LEU A 44 -0.07 -8.54 1.71
C LEU A 44 -0.07 -8.11 3.18
N VAL A 45 0.71 -8.80 4.03
CA VAL A 45 0.88 -8.43 5.44
C VAL A 45 1.54 -7.04 5.56
N ALA A 46 2.52 -6.72 4.71
CA ALA A 46 3.13 -5.38 4.69
C ALA A 46 2.09 -4.28 4.41
N CYS A 47 1.15 -4.53 3.49
CA CYS A 47 0.03 -3.62 3.23
C CYS A 47 -0.91 -3.49 4.44
N ILE A 48 -1.19 -4.58 5.17
CA ILE A 48 -1.98 -4.53 6.41
C ILE A 48 -1.26 -3.71 7.47
N LEU A 49 0.01 -4.03 7.76
CA LEU A 49 0.79 -3.39 8.82
C LEU A 49 1.12 -1.93 8.53
N GLY A 50 1.29 -1.55 7.27
CA GLY A 50 1.57 -0.18 6.83
C GLY A 50 0.36 0.78 6.89
N SER A 51 -0.85 0.26 7.14
CA SER A 51 -2.04 1.11 7.21
C SER A 51 -2.01 2.04 8.43
N ARG A 52 -1.91 3.36 8.20
CA ARG A 52 -1.81 4.41 9.24
C ARG A 52 -0.55 4.31 10.13
N VAL A 53 0.48 3.66 9.63
CA VAL A 53 1.76 3.49 10.32
C VAL A 53 2.87 4.06 9.45
N ARG A 54 3.90 4.63 10.05
CA ARG A 54 5.08 5.11 9.33
C ARG A 54 5.79 3.93 8.66
N PHE A 55 6.35 4.18 7.48
CA PHE A 55 7.00 3.14 6.68
C PHE A 55 8.11 2.40 7.44
N ASP A 56 8.99 3.14 8.13
CA ASP A 56 10.10 2.57 8.91
C ASP A 56 9.62 1.62 10.02
N VAL A 57 8.53 1.99 10.72
CA VAL A 57 7.92 1.17 11.77
C VAL A 57 7.24 -0.08 11.20
N ALA A 58 6.53 0.06 10.08
CA ALA A 58 5.89 -1.08 9.42
C ALA A 58 6.94 -2.05 8.86
N HIS A 59 8.01 -1.53 8.24
CA HIS A 59 9.11 -2.33 7.72
C HIS A 59 9.82 -3.10 8.84
N ALA A 60 10.11 -2.46 9.97
CA ALA A 60 10.71 -3.12 11.11
C ALA A 60 9.82 -4.25 11.68
N ALA A 61 8.49 -4.05 11.68
CA ALA A 61 7.55 -5.10 12.08
C ALA A 61 7.60 -6.32 11.13
N ILE A 62 7.72 -6.10 9.82
CA ILE A 62 7.93 -7.18 8.83
C ILE A 62 9.23 -7.94 9.10
N VAL A 63 10.33 -7.25 9.39
CA VAL A 63 11.62 -7.89 9.74
C VAL A 63 11.48 -8.76 11.00
N LEU A 64 10.74 -8.31 12.02
CA LEU A 64 10.50 -9.09 13.24
C LEU A 64 9.67 -10.35 12.96
N MET A 65 8.64 -10.25 12.12
CA MET A 65 7.83 -11.40 11.70
C MET A 65 8.64 -12.41 10.87
N ASP A 66 9.50 -11.92 9.99
CA ASP A 66 10.38 -12.74 9.17
C ASP A 66 11.36 -13.56 10.03
N ARG A 67 12.02 -12.92 10.99
CA ARG A 67 12.89 -13.57 11.97
C ARG A 67 12.21 -14.66 12.81
N ALA A 68 10.91 -14.52 13.01
CA ALA A 68 10.09 -15.48 13.74
C ALA A 68 9.47 -16.56 12.81
N ASP A 69 9.86 -16.63 11.54
CA ASP A 69 9.33 -17.54 10.50
C ASP A 69 7.79 -17.49 10.36
N LEU A 70 7.17 -16.34 10.65
CA LEU A 70 5.71 -16.24 10.67
C LEU A 70 5.08 -16.23 9.28
N PHE A 71 5.84 -15.90 8.24
CA PHE A 71 5.33 -15.96 6.87
C PHE A 71 5.21 -17.41 6.39
N SER A 72 6.23 -18.24 6.60
CA SER A 72 6.15 -19.68 6.29
C SER A 72 5.15 -20.42 7.18
N ALA A 73 5.00 -19.99 8.45
CA ALA A 73 4.04 -20.58 9.37
C ALA A 73 2.58 -20.38 8.91
N ALA A 74 2.27 -19.23 8.30
CA ALA A 74 0.94 -18.95 7.75
C ALA A 74 0.53 -19.92 6.63
N LEU A 75 1.47 -20.34 5.79
CA LEU A 75 1.20 -21.30 4.71
C LEU A 75 0.91 -22.72 5.22
N ARG A 76 1.36 -23.02 6.43
CA ARG A 76 1.07 -24.26 7.16
C ARG A 76 -0.02 -24.07 8.22
N PHE A 77 -0.92 -23.15 7.94
CA PHE A 77 -1.93 -22.66 8.88
C PHE A 77 -2.77 -23.83 9.45
N SER A 78 -2.71 -24.01 10.76
CA SER A 78 -3.44 -25.04 11.46
C SER A 78 -4.42 -24.48 12.51
N ARG A 79 -4.01 -23.46 13.25
CA ARG A 79 -4.81 -22.84 14.32
C ARG A 79 -4.62 -21.34 14.38
N ARG A 80 -5.72 -20.60 14.20
CA ARG A 80 -5.71 -19.14 14.18
C ARG A 80 -5.19 -18.51 15.46
N ASP A 81 -5.63 -19.02 16.60
CA ASP A 81 -5.31 -18.43 17.90
C ASP A 81 -3.82 -18.54 18.25
N GLU A 82 -3.17 -19.66 17.86
CA GLU A 82 -1.72 -19.83 18.01
C GLU A 82 -0.97 -18.86 17.12
N TYR A 83 -1.34 -18.77 15.85
CA TYR A 83 -0.73 -17.85 14.91
C TYR A 83 -0.95 -16.38 15.33
N GLU A 84 -2.15 -15.99 15.79
CA GLU A 84 -2.44 -14.66 16.32
C GLU A 84 -1.53 -14.32 17.51
N HIS A 85 -1.35 -15.28 18.43
CA HIS A 85 -0.47 -15.10 19.57
C HIS A 85 0.98 -14.85 19.18
N ASP A 86 1.50 -15.59 18.20
CA ASP A 86 2.86 -15.45 17.71
C ASP A 86 3.08 -14.12 16.95
N VAL A 87 2.13 -13.72 16.12
CA VAL A 87 2.13 -12.40 15.47
C VAL A 87 2.08 -11.28 16.50
N LEU A 88 1.21 -11.40 17.53
CA LEU A 88 1.13 -10.42 18.60
C LEU A 88 2.45 -10.28 19.35
N ARG A 89 3.12 -11.40 19.65
CA ARG A 89 4.43 -11.42 20.30
C ARG A 89 5.46 -10.68 19.48
N ALA A 90 5.55 -10.96 18.18
CA ALA A 90 6.48 -10.28 17.27
C ALA A 90 6.22 -8.76 17.20
N LEU A 91 4.94 -8.35 17.06
CA LEU A 91 4.55 -6.94 17.00
C LEU A 91 4.65 -6.18 18.33
N SER A 92 4.78 -6.90 19.45
CA SER A 92 4.89 -6.31 20.79
C SER A 92 6.33 -6.03 21.23
N VAL A 93 7.32 -6.43 20.41
CA VAL A 93 8.72 -6.11 20.66
C VAL A 93 8.92 -4.60 20.68
N THR A 94 9.62 -4.11 21.68
CA THR A 94 10.03 -2.69 21.76
C THR A 94 11.46 -2.58 21.24
N GLY A 95 11.66 -1.88 20.13
CA GLY A 95 12.98 -1.64 19.59
C GLY A 95 13.74 -0.59 20.40
N LYS A 96 15.04 -0.85 20.62
CA LYS A 96 15.98 0.12 21.15
C LYS A 96 16.79 0.74 20.01
N SER A 97 17.26 1.96 20.21
CA SER A 97 18.17 2.61 19.25
C SER A 97 19.41 1.72 19.03
N GLY A 98 19.70 1.37 17.77
CA GLY A 98 20.80 0.48 17.41
C GLY A 98 20.44 -1.01 17.32
N ASP A 99 19.17 -1.39 17.56
CA ASP A 99 18.70 -2.75 17.34
C ASP A 99 18.70 -3.09 15.84
N ALA A 100 19.13 -4.30 15.50
CA ALA A 100 19.18 -4.81 14.14
C ALA A 100 17.80 -4.90 13.43
N SER A 101 16.67 -4.73 14.16
CA SER A 101 15.34 -4.61 13.58
C SER A 101 15.07 -3.23 12.97
N GLY A 102 15.86 -2.20 13.30
CA GLY A 102 15.61 -0.80 12.93
C GLY A 102 14.37 -0.19 13.60
N LEU A 103 13.68 -0.92 14.48
CA LEU A 103 12.49 -0.44 15.17
C LEU A 103 12.91 0.56 16.26
N GLN A 104 12.50 1.83 16.09
CA GLN A 104 12.60 2.83 17.15
C GLN A 104 11.24 2.97 17.84
N GLY A 105 11.14 2.45 19.07
CA GLY A 105 9.90 2.48 19.83
C GLY A 105 9.05 1.22 19.67
N ARG A 106 7.73 1.37 19.73
CA ARG A 106 6.76 0.29 19.72
C ARG A 106 5.86 0.39 18.49
N TYR A 107 5.51 -0.75 17.89
CA TYR A 107 4.47 -0.80 16.87
C TYR A 107 3.11 -0.34 17.46
N PRO A 108 2.37 0.59 16.81
CA PRO A 108 1.26 1.30 17.48
C PRO A 108 0.00 0.46 17.69
N PHE A 109 -0.25 -0.57 16.86
CA PHE A 109 -1.51 -1.32 16.86
C PHE A 109 -1.31 -2.84 16.92
N PRO A 110 -0.50 -3.39 17.87
CA PRO A 110 -0.08 -4.79 17.81
C PRO A 110 -1.25 -5.77 17.90
N ARG A 111 -2.18 -5.59 18.83
CA ARG A 111 -3.35 -6.47 19.00
C ARG A 111 -4.30 -6.46 17.80
N LEU A 112 -4.64 -5.26 17.31
CA LEU A 112 -5.53 -5.13 16.14
C LEU A 112 -4.92 -5.80 14.91
N ARG A 113 -3.62 -5.58 14.66
CA ARG A 113 -2.95 -6.12 13.49
C ARG A 113 -2.70 -7.62 13.61
N ALA A 114 -2.35 -8.13 14.77
CA ALA A 114 -2.25 -9.56 14.99
C ALA A 114 -3.56 -10.27 14.65
N LYS A 115 -4.69 -9.76 15.15
CA LYS A 115 -6.03 -10.27 14.82
C LYS A 115 -6.33 -10.19 13.31
N GLN A 116 -6.01 -9.06 12.66
CA GLN A 116 -6.25 -8.90 11.22
C GLN A 116 -5.40 -9.85 10.39
N VAL A 117 -4.12 -9.98 10.70
CA VAL A 117 -3.18 -10.86 9.99
C VAL A 117 -3.59 -12.33 10.17
N SER A 118 -3.95 -12.76 11.39
CA SER A 118 -4.38 -14.14 11.65
C SER A 118 -5.71 -14.48 10.96
N THR A 119 -6.67 -13.55 10.98
CA THR A 119 -7.94 -13.73 10.25
C THR A 119 -7.72 -13.76 8.73
N ALA A 120 -6.83 -12.94 8.20
CA ALA A 120 -6.47 -12.96 6.79
C ALA A 120 -5.81 -14.29 6.40
N ALA A 121 -4.89 -14.83 7.23
CA ALA A 121 -4.28 -16.14 7.00
C ALA A 121 -5.33 -17.26 7.02
N GLU A 122 -6.26 -17.24 7.97
CA GLU A 122 -7.37 -18.20 8.04
C GLU A 122 -8.22 -18.16 6.77
N THR A 123 -8.63 -16.97 6.34
CA THR A 123 -9.44 -16.78 5.12
C THR A 123 -8.74 -17.33 3.88
N LEU A 124 -7.43 -17.10 3.76
CA LEU A 124 -6.68 -17.44 2.55
C LEU A 124 -6.19 -18.89 2.52
N TYR A 125 -5.82 -19.48 3.68
CA TYR A 125 -5.08 -20.73 3.72
C TYR A 125 -5.78 -21.90 4.41
N ALA A 126 -6.77 -21.68 5.29
CA ALA A 126 -7.38 -22.76 6.06
C ALA A 126 -8.04 -23.88 5.22
N ASN A 127 -8.52 -23.54 4.01
CA ASN A 127 -9.18 -24.50 3.12
C ASN A 127 -8.34 -24.82 1.87
N GLY A 128 -7.01 -24.74 1.97
CA GLY A 128 -6.11 -24.98 0.85
C GLY A 128 -6.15 -23.91 -0.24
N GLY A 129 -6.69 -22.72 0.07
CA GLY A 129 -6.60 -21.56 -0.80
C GLY A 129 -5.18 -21.02 -0.86
N THR A 130 -4.92 -20.12 -1.80
CA THR A 130 -3.68 -19.36 -1.91
C THR A 130 -3.95 -17.99 -2.53
N ILE A 131 -3.08 -17.01 -2.26
CA ILE A 131 -3.15 -15.70 -2.90
C ILE A 131 -2.94 -15.85 -4.42
N GLY A 132 -1.94 -16.66 -4.82
CA GLY A 132 -1.68 -16.94 -6.24
C GLY A 132 -2.90 -17.48 -6.96
N ARG A 133 -3.64 -18.40 -6.34
CA ARG A 133 -4.90 -18.92 -6.89
C ARG A 133 -5.97 -17.82 -7.00
N LEU A 134 -6.15 -17.02 -5.96
CA LEU A 134 -7.10 -15.89 -5.97
C LEU A 134 -6.79 -14.91 -7.10
N LEU A 135 -5.51 -14.59 -7.32
CA LEU A 135 -5.05 -13.71 -8.40
C LEU A 135 -5.28 -14.34 -9.78
N HIS A 136 -5.12 -15.67 -9.91
CA HIS A 136 -5.28 -16.37 -11.18
C HIS A 136 -6.74 -16.55 -11.59
N GLU A 137 -7.63 -16.79 -10.62
CA GLU A 137 -9.06 -17.06 -10.88
C GLU A 137 -9.88 -15.79 -11.18
N ALA A 138 -9.38 -14.62 -10.82
CA ALA A 138 -10.11 -13.37 -11.03
C ALA A 138 -10.06 -12.94 -12.49
N GLN A 139 -11.18 -12.39 -12.99
CA GLN A 139 -11.33 -11.96 -14.37
C GLN A 139 -10.59 -10.64 -14.67
N ASP A 140 -10.54 -9.74 -13.68
CA ASP A 140 -9.90 -8.43 -13.81
C ASP A 140 -9.44 -7.86 -12.46
N VAL A 141 -8.76 -6.74 -12.51
CA VAL A 141 -8.22 -6.06 -11.32
C VAL A 141 -9.30 -5.53 -10.36
N ARG A 142 -10.49 -5.18 -10.87
CA ARG A 142 -11.60 -4.70 -10.03
C ARG A 142 -12.16 -5.85 -9.20
N GLU A 143 -12.30 -7.02 -9.81
CA GLU A 143 -12.74 -8.23 -9.11
C GLU A 143 -11.76 -8.63 -8.02
N VAL A 144 -10.44 -8.71 -8.31
CA VAL A 144 -9.42 -9.01 -7.29
C VAL A 144 -9.49 -8.01 -6.14
N ARG A 145 -9.52 -6.72 -6.45
CA ARG A 145 -9.59 -5.67 -5.42
C ARG A 145 -10.84 -5.83 -4.56
N ARG A 146 -11.98 -6.12 -5.17
CA ARG A 146 -13.23 -6.34 -4.45
C ARG A 146 -13.12 -7.52 -3.50
N ARG A 147 -12.62 -8.69 -3.96
CA ARG A 147 -12.40 -9.88 -3.13
C ARG A 147 -11.42 -9.57 -1.99
N LEU A 148 -10.26 -9.00 -2.28
CA LEU A 148 -9.29 -8.63 -1.26
C LEU A 148 -9.85 -7.66 -0.21
N SER A 149 -10.64 -6.67 -0.65
CA SER A 149 -11.22 -5.67 0.25
C SER A 149 -12.39 -6.18 1.09
N ALA A 150 -13.12 -7.18 0.60
CA ALA A 150 -14.27 -7.77 1.28
C ALA A 150 -13.85 -8.91 2.23
N ASP A 151 -12.93 -9.76 1.79
CA ASP A 151 -12.65 -11.04 2.44
C ASP A 151 -11.39 -10.99 3.31
N VAL A 152 -10.43 -10.10 3.01
CA VAL A 152 -9.16 -10.04 3.74
C VAL A 152 -9.19 -8.97 4.83
N ALA A 153 -9.17 -9.42 6.07
CA ALA A 153 -9.20 -8.52 7.23
C ALA A 153 -8.02 -7.53 7.22
N GLY A 154 -8.33 -6.24 7.35
CA GLY A 154 -7.33 -5.17 7.38
C GLY A 154 -6.96 -4.59 6.00
N LEU A 155 -7.46 -5.15 4.90
CA LEU A 155 -7.33 -4.60 3.56
C LEU A 155 -8.58 -3.83 3.15
N GLY A 156 -8.47 -2.49 3.07
CA GLY A 156 -9.47 -1.69 2.35
C GLY A 156 -9.06 -1.48 0.88
N PRO A 157 -9.88 -0.79 0.07
CA PRO A 157 -9.61 -0.59 -1.36
C PRO A 157 -8.21 -0.03 -1.66
N LYS A 158 -7.74 0.94 -0.88
CA LYS A 158 -6.41 1.53 -1.00
C LYS A 158 -5.30 0.51 -0.76
N GLN A 159 -5.41 -0.32 0.29
CA GLN A 159 -4.39 -1.33 0.61
C GLN A 159 -4.40 -2.47 -0.41
N ALA A 160 -5.58 -2.86 -0.90
CA ALA A 160 -5.71 -3.84 -1.97
C ALA A 160 -5.05 -3.34 -3.27
N SER A 161 -5.28 -2.09 -3.67
CA SER A 161 -4.60 -1.49 -4.83
C SER A 161 -3.08 -1.41 -4.63
N LEU A 162 -2.62 -1.07 -3.42
CA LEU A 162 -1.19 -1.05 -3.08
C LEU A 162 -0.56 -2.45 -3.25
N PHE A 163 -1.22 -3.48 -2.73
CA PHE A 163 -0.78 -4.86 -2.89
C PHE A 163 -0.70 -5.25 -4.37
N LEU A 164 -1.77 -5.06 -5.14
CA LEU A 164 -1.83 -5.43 -6.56
C LEU A 164 -0.77 -4.70 -7.40
N ARG A 165 -0.51 -3.43 -7.10
CA ARG A 165 0.58 -2.67 -7.72
C ARG A 165 1.95 -3.26 -7.36
N ASN A 166 2.21 -3.51 -6.08
CA ASN A 166 3.52 -3.91 -5.59
C ASN A 166 3.93 -5.31 -6.08
N VAL A 167 2.97 -6.24 -6.19
CA VAL A 167 3.23 -7.57 -6.76
C VAL A 167 3.23 -7.59 -8.30
N GLY A 168 3.01 -6.45 -8.96
CA GLY A 168 3.02 -6.39 -10.42
C GLY A 168 1.82 -7.04 -11.10
N TYR A 169 0.69 -7.17 -10.39
CA TYR A 169 -0.55 -7.72 -10.95
C TYR A 169 -1.19 -6.78 -11.97
N ALA A 170 -1.15 -5.48 -11.70
CA ALA A 170 -1.73 -4.48 -12.57
C ALA A 170 -0.88 -3.21 -12.62
N ILE A 171 -0.78 -2.63 -13.82
CA ILE A 171 -0.08 -1.36 -14.09
C ILE A 171 -1.03 -0.18 -14.26
N HIS A 172 -2.33 -0.47 -14.49
CA HIS A 172 -3.39 0.54 -14.63
C HIS A 172 -4.19 0.68 -13.32
N VAL A 173 -3.49 0.68 -12.19
CA VAL A 173 -4.06 0.94 -10.86
C VAL A 173 -3.37 2.15 -10.25
N ALA A 174 -4.10 2.89 -9.42
CA ALA A 174 -3.54 3.98 -8.63
C ALA A 174 -3.82 3.77 -7.14
N VAL A 175 -2.87 4.11 -6.29
CA VAL A 175 -3.01 4.05 -4.84
C VAL A 175 -3.45 5.40 -4.32
N LEU A 176 -4.75 5.58 -4.13
CA LEU A 176 -5.34 6.84 -3.68
C LEU A 176 -5.10 7.06 -2.17
N ASP A 177 -3.88 7.43 -1.82
CA ASP A 177 -3.54 7.83 -0.46
C ASP A 177 -3.84 9.32 -0.22
N VAL A 178 -3.56 9.80 0.99
CA VAL A 178 -3.83 11.20 1.35
C VAL A 178 -3.04 12.21 0.50
N HIS A 179 -1.88 11.85 -0.03
CA HIS A 179 -1.08 12.75 -0.88
C HIS A 179 -1.62 12.79 -2.30
N VAL A 180 -1.99 11.63 -2.85
CA VAL A 180 -2.65 11.53 -4.15
C VAL A 180 -3.99 12.25 -4.12
N LEU A 181 -4.82 12.02 -3.10
CA LEU A 181 -6.10 12.73 -2.94
C LEU A 181 -5.91 14.25 -2.76
N THR A 182 -4.84 14.68 -2.09
CA THR A 182 -4.50 16.10 -1.98
C THR A 182 -4.16 16.69 -3.35
N TYR A 183 -3.34 16.00 -4.15
CA TYR A 183 -3.00 16.42 -5.51
C TYR A 183 -4.24 16.49 -6.41
N MET A 184 -5.08 15.46 -6.38
CA MET A 184 -6.35 15.43 -7.13
C MET A 184 -7.24 16.66 -6.82
N ASN A 185 -7.26 17.08 -5.56
CA ASN A 185 -7.98 18.30 -5.18
C ASN A 185 -7.31 19.56 -5.73
N TRP A 186 -5.98 19.65 -5.68
CA TRP A 186 -5.25 20.82 -6.23
C TRP A 186 -5.46 21.01 -7.73
N ILE A 187 -5.59 19.93 -8.49
CA ILE A 187 -5.82 19.98 -9.95
C ILE A 187 -7.31 19.94 -10.33
N GLY A 188 -8.23 20.00 -9.35
CA GLY A 188 -9.66 20.06 -9.60
C GLY A 188 -10.35 18.73 -9.94
N LEU A 189 -9.65 17.57 -9.81
CA LEU A 189 -10.28 16.25 -10.00
C LEU A 189 -11.24 15.87 -8.85
N THR A 190 -11.13 16.53 -7.71
CA THR A 190 -12.09 16.38 -6.61
C THR A 190 -12.59 17.75 -6.16
N PRO A 191 -13.91 17.94 -5.96
CA PRO A 191 -14.46 19.26 -5.61
C PRO A 191 -14.10 19.69 -4.18
N LEU A 192 -13.84 18.74 -3.30
CA LEU A 192 -13.53 18.98 -1.89
C LEU A 192 -12.28 18.18 -1.47
N PRO A 193 -11.50 18.69 -0.49
CA PRO A 193 -10.36 17.96 0.05
C PRO A 193 -10.81 16.65 0.71
N LEU A 194 -10.29 15.53 0.22
CA LEU A 194 -10.51 14.20 0.77
C LEU A 194 -9.27 13.74 1.53
N LYS A 195 -9.46 13.19 2.73
CA LYS A 195 -8.39 12.55 3.51
C LYS A 195 -8.36 11.03 3.33
N THR A 196 -9.48 10.46 2.97
CA THR A 196 -9.65 9.01 2.78
C THR A 196 -10.89 8.73 1.92
N VAL A 197 -10.87 7.61 1.22
CA VAL A 197 -12.02 7.07 0.48
C VAL A 197 -12.55 5.86 1.24
N ARG A 198 -13.84 5.86 1.55
CA ARG A 198 -14.44 4.86 2.45
C ARG A 198 -15.09 3.69 1.73
N THR A 199 -15.64 3.91 0.55
CA THR A 199 -16.35 2.88 -0.21
C THR A 199 -15.58 2.48 -1.46
N LEU A 200 -15.70 1.20 -1.85
CA LEU A 200 -15.06 0.68 -3.06
C LEU A 200 -15.55 1.44 -4.30
N ARG A 201 -16.86 1.67 -4.42
CA ARG A 201 -17.44 2.41 -5.56
C ARG A 201 -16.84 3.83 -5.69
N GLN A 202 -16.74 4.56 -4.59
CA GLN A 202 -16.12 5.89 -4.61
C GLN A 202 -14.63 5.81 -4.99
N TYR A 203 -13.94 4.78 -4.50
CA TYR A 203 -12.54 4.57 -4.83
C TYR A 203 -12.34 4.34 -6.34
N GLU A 204 -13.14 3.49 -6.95
CA GLU A 204 -13.07 3.16 -8.38
C GLU A 204 -13.36 4.39 -9.26
N ILE A 205 -14.36 5.19 -8.93
CA ILE A 205 -14.64 6.44 -9.66
C ILE A 205 -13.47 7.42 -9.59
N LEU A 206 -12.87 7.60 -8.42
CA LEU A 206 -11.74 8.52 -8.25
C LEU A 206 -10.47 7.97 -8.90
N GLU A 207 -10.24 6.65 -8.82
CA GLU A 207 -9.12 6.01 -9.48
C GLU A 207 -9.21 6.16 -11.00
N GLU A 208 -10.39 5.96 -11.59
CA GLU A 208 -10.61 6.12 -13.02
C GLU A 208 -10.27 7.56 -13.49
N ALA A 209 -10.73 8.58 -12.77
CA ALA A 209 -10.37 9.97 -13.07
C ALA A 209 -8.85 10.23 -12.93
N PHE A 210 -8.18 9.62 -11.93
CA PHE A 210 -6.73 9.75 -11.78
C PHE A 210 -5.96 9.00 -12.87
N VAL A 211 -6.41 7.81 -13.23
CA VAL A 211 -5.82 7.01 -14.33
C VAL A 211 -5.92 7.77 -15.66
N GLU A 212 -7.09 8.32 -15.98
CA GLU A 212 -7.30 9.14 -17.18
C GLU A 212 -6.35 10.35 -17.20
N HIS A 213 -6.25 11.07 -16.08
CA HIS A 213 -5.32 12.19 -15.93
C HIS A 213 -3.86 11.79 -16.15
N SER A 214 -3.40 10.71 -15.53
CA SER A 214 -2.02 10.25 -15.66
C SER A 214 -1.69 9.79 -17.08
N CYS A 215 -2.61 9.06 -17.73
CA CYS A 215 -2.47 8.64 -19.13
C CYS A 215 -2.45 9.84 -20.08
N SER A 216 -3.30 10.84 -19.86
CA SER A 216 -3.29 12.09 -20.63
C SER A 216 -2.00 12.89 -20.46
N ALA A 217 -1.34 12.77 -19.30
CA ALA A 217 -0.02 13.33 -19.05
C ALA A 217 1.13 12.51 -19.68
N GLY A 218 0.84 11.33 -20.26
CA GLY A 218 1.79 10.43 -20.91
C GLY A 218 2.52 9.49 -19.97
N PHE A 219 1.98 9.20 -18.78
CA PHE A 219 2.60 8.35 -17.77
C PHE A 219 1.74 7.16 -17.36
N ARG A 220 2.39 6.09 -16.93
CA ARG A 220 1.74 4.93 -16.34
C ARG A 220 1.15 5.29 -14.97
N PRO A 221 -0.13 4.95 -14.69
CA PRO A 221 -0.80 5.32 -13.44
C PRO A 221 -0.09 4.84 -12.17
N ASP A 222 0.43 3.60 -12.19
CA ASP A 222 1.11 2.96 -11.06
C ASP A 222 2.46 3.60 -10.68
N LEU A 223 3.09 4.31 -11.60
CA LEU A 223 4.31 5.07 -11.38
C LEU A 223 4.02 6.54 -11.10
N TYR A 224 2.98 7.07 -11.76
CA TYR A 224 2.55 8.44 -11.56
C TYR A 224 2.04 8.69 -10.14
N ASP A 225 1.28 7.74 -9.55
CA ASP A 225 0.84 7.85 -8.16
C ASP A 225 2.02 7.85 -7.17
N MET A 226 3.07 7.07 -7.45
CA MET A 226 4.31 7.09 -6.66
C MET A 226 5.03 8.44 -6.76
N ALA A 227 5.13 9.00 -7.95
CA ALA A 227 5.72 10.31 -8.17
C ALA A 227 4.93 11.41 -7.43
N VAL A 228 3.60 11.38 -7.53
CA VAL A 228 2.71 12.28 -6.78
C VAL A 228 2.94 12.11 -5.28
N TRP A 229 3.00 10.88 -4.77
CA TRP A 229 3.26 10.63 -3.35
C TRP A 229 4.57 11.23 -2.87
N VAL A 230 5.66 11.04 -3.62
CA VAL A 230 6.99 11.56 -3.29
C VAL A 230 6.97 13.09 -3.25
N VAL A 231 6.48 13.73 -4.32
CA VAL A 231 6.54 15.19 -4.49
C VAL A 231 5.59 15.89 -3.53
N VAL A 232 4.34 15.45 -3.44
CA VAL A 232 3.32 16.10 -2.60
C VAL A 232 3.62 15.94 -1.12
N ARG A 233 4.21 14.83 -0.70
CA ARG A 233 4.65 14.63 0.68
C ARG A 233 5.63 15.72 1.14
N VAL A 234 6.50 16.19 0.25
CA VAL A 234 7.45 17.26 0.52
C VAL A 234 6.78 18.64 0.35
N ALA A 235 6.15 18.85 -0.80
CA ALA A 235 5.57 20.13 -1.20
C ALA A 235 4.39 20.59 -0.32
N LYS A 236 3.64 19.66 0.26
CA LYS A 236 2.43 19.97 1.05
C LYS A 236 2.65 20.96 2.19
N LYS A 237 3.85 21.02 2.75
CA LYS A 237 4.20 21.95 3.83
C LYS A 237 4.43 23.38 3.33
N GLU A 238 4.74 23.53 2.05
CA GLU A 238 5.17 24.77 1.42
C GLU A 238 4.14 25.29 0.40
N TYR A 239 3.16 24.45 0.04
CA TYR A 239 2.10 24.83 -0.89
C TYR A 239 1.06 25.69 -0.18
N ALA A 240 0.96 26.94 -0.60
CA ALA A 240 -0.19 27.78 -0.32
C ALA A 240 -1.06 27.83 -1.60
N PRO A 241 -2.33 27.43 -1.56
CA PRO A 241 -3.23 27.66 -2.69
C PRO A 241 -3.29 29.17 -2.93
N CYS A 242 -3.22 29.57 -4.20
CA CYS A 242 -3.45 30.96 -4.58
C CYS A 242 -4.89 31.32 -4.15
N PRO A 243 -5.12 32.46 -3.44
CA PRO A 243 -6.44 32.88 -3.00
C PRO A 243 -7.40 33.10 -4.17
#